data_6dc2f875df556ed6dad344f87a5c8b7a
#
_entry.id   6dc2f875df556ed6dad344f87a5c8b7a
#
_cell.length_a   1.000
_cell.length_b   1.000
_cell.length_c   1.000
_cell.angle_alpha   90.00
_cell.angle_beta   90.00
_cell.angle_gamma   90.00
#
_symmetry.space_group_name_H-M   'P 1'
#
loop_
_entity.id
_entity.type
_entity.pdbx_description
1 polymer ?
#
loop_
_entity_poly.entity_id
_entity_poly.type
_entity_poly.pdbx_seq_one_letter_code
_entity_poly.pdbx_strand_id
1 'polypeptide(L)'
;MRIESNGMNGSLAFDFSDAHVLVVGASRAGIGAAIARAFQDSGAEVAITGAETEPAAEDKGRFPYAQLDVTDLDAVRSLATSTKQLDILVNCAAITSRGEEMAPAFFEKVVNVNLHGTFRTAEAFYPRLKARRGVLINIASMYAQFGSPRNPAYGASKAAVVQLTKSLAIAWAQDGIRVNAVAPGFIITEQSAKSRGDPNHVAAVNLRTPMGRWGQPADIAAPVLFLASAAAGFITGTCLAIDGGYSVA
;
A
#
# COMPACT_ATOMS: atom_id res chain seq x y z
N MET A 1 -20.72 -13.35 -20.59
CA MET A 1 -20.90 -14.45 -19.65
C MET A 1 -20.74 -13.87 -18.26
N ARG A 2 -21.86 -13.66 -17.54
CA ARG A 2 -21.82 -13.20 -16.13
C ARG A 2 -21.42 -14.41 -15.28
N ILE A 3 -20.29 -14.34 -14.61
CA ILE A 3 -19.96 -15.26 -13.53
C ILE A 3 -20.80 -14.79 -12.34
N GLU A 4 -21.93 -15.43 -12.10
CA GLU A 4 -22.65 -15.31 -10.85
C GLU A 4 -21.74 -15.92 -9.77
N SER A 5 -21.41 -15.12 -8.75
CA SER A 5 -20.69 -15.60 -7.58
C SER A 5 -21.56 -16.64 -6.88
N ASN A 6 -21.27 -17.91 -7.07
CA ASN A 6 -21.82 -18.96 -6.24
C ASN A 6 -21.44 -18.66 -4.79
N GLY A 7 -22.46 -18.34 -3.98
CA GLY A 7 -22.32 -17.84 -2.63
C GLY A 7 -21.58 -18.79 -1.70
N MET A 8 -20.26 -18.61 -1.60
CA MET A 8 -19.56 -18.89 -0.36
C MET A 8 -19.71 -17.66 0.53
N ASN A 9 -20.75 -17.65 1.35
CA ASN A 9 -20.97 -16.68 2.42
C ASN A 9 -20.01 -16.95 3.60
N GLY A 10 -18.73 -17.10 3.35
CA GLY A 10 -17.70 -17.08 4.37
C GLY A 10 -17.14 -15.67 4.48
N SER A 11 -17.75 -14.80 5.25
CA SER A 11 -17.10 -13.54 5.65
C SER A 11 -15.97 -13.91 6.62
N LEU A 12 -14.71 -13.83 6.20
CA LEU A 12 -13.57 -13.78 7.11
C LEU A 12 -13.66 -12.43 7.84
N ALA A 13 -14.22 -12.44 9.05
CA ALA A 13 -14.12 -11.30 9.96
C ALA A 13 -12.74 -11.34 10.60
N PHE A 14 -11.91 -10.36 10.33
CA PHE A 14 -10.67 -10.12 11.08
C PHE A 14 -11.01 -9.25 12.29
N ASP A 15 -10.47 -9.61 13.45
CA ASP A 15 -10.56 -8.81 14.67
C ASP A 15 -9.20 -8.16 14.95
N PHE A 16 -9.17 -6.83 14.97
CA PHE A 16 -8.01 -6.00 15.25
C PHE A 16 -8.26 -5.05 16.45
N SER A 17 -9.18 -5.39 17.35
CA SER A 17 -9.63 -4.51 18.45
C SER A 17 -8.51 -3.99 19.35
N ASP A 18 -7.39 -4.73 19.47
CA ASP A 18 -6.23 -4.32 20.28
C ASP A 18 -5.05 -3.78 19.44
N ALA A 19 -5.26 -3.59 18.12
CA ALA A 19 -4.18 -3.22 17.23
C ALA A 19 -4.13 -1.71 16.97
N HIS A 20 -2.91 -1.16 17.01
CA HIS A 20 -2.60 0.21 16.61
C HIS A 20 -2.00 0.20 15.21
N VAL A 21 -2.65 0.84 14.26
CA VAL A 21 -2.32 0.82 12.84
C VAL A 21 -1.94 2.22 12.36
N LEU A 22 -0.85 2.32 11.64
CA LEU A 22 -0.48 3.54 10.89
C LEU A 22 -0.49 3.26 9.39
N VAL A 23 -1.28 4.03 8.64
CA VAL A 23 -1.28 3.98 7.18
C VAL A 23 -0.64 5.25 6.63
N VAL A 24 0.56 5.11 6.09
CA VAL A 24 1.34 6.20 5.49
C VAL A 24 0.93 6.37 4.04
N GLY A 25 0.38 7.55 3.67
CA GLY A 25 -0.11 7.82 2.33
C GLY A 25 -1.60 7.46 2.15
N ALA A 26 -2.44 7.92 3.08
CA ALA A 26 -3.89 7.69 3.08
C ALA A 26 -4.72 8.97 3.05
N SER A 27 -4.13 10.12 2.69
CA SER A 27 -4.80 11.42 2.65
C SER A 27 -5.79 11.58 1.50
N ARG A 28 -5.67 10.77 0.42
CA ARG A 28 -6.53 10.84 -0.76
C ARG A 28 -7.43 9.62 -0.87
N ALA A 29 -8.56 9.78 -1.55
CA ALA A 29 -9.44 8.66 -1.89
C ALA A 29 -8.70 7.62 -2.76
N GLY A 30 -8.41 6.45 -2.18
CA GLY A 30 -7.64 5.41 -2.83
C GLY A 30 -7.33 4.21 -1.93
N ILE A 31 -6.26 3.52 -2.26
CA ILE A 31 -5.86 2.27 -1.59
C ILE A 31 -5.59 2.51 -0.11
N GLY A 32 -4.79 3.54 0.24
CA GLY A 32 -4.44 3.81 1.64
C GLY A 32 -5.66 4.11 2.51
N ALA A 33 -6.56 4.97 2.04
CA ALA A 33 -7.80 5.30 2.74
C ALA A 33 -8.71 4.06 2.92
N ALA A 34 -8.85 3.22 1.87
CA ALA A 34 -9.63 1.99 1.97
C ALA A 34 -9.04 0.99 2.98
N ILE A 35 -7.71 0.87 3.03
CA ILE A 35 -7.02 0.04 4.03
C ILE A 35 -7.27 0.59 5.45
N ALA A 36 -7.15 1.90 5.65
CA ALA A 36 -7.39 2.54 6.94
C ALA A 36 -8.83 2.28 7.45
N ARG A 37 -9.82 2.46 6.57
CA ARG A 37 -11.23 2.18 6.89
C ARG A 37 -11.44 0.70 7.23
N ALA A 38 -10.89 -0.22 6.46
CA ALA A 38 -11.05 -1.64 6.69
C ALA A 38 -10.45 -2.09 8.03
N PHE A 39 -9.29 -1.56 8.44
CA PHE A 39 -8.76 -1.80 9.78
C PHE A 39 -9.64 -1.23 10.87
N GLN A 40 -10.14 0.01 10.72
CA GLN A 40 -11.05 0.62 11.70
C GLN A 40 -12.36 -0.17 11.81
N ASP A 41 -12.93 -0.58 10.69
CA ASP A 41 -14.17 -1.39 10.65
C ASP A 41 -13.94 -2.79 11.28
N SER A 42 -12.69 -3.23 11.38
CA SER A 42 -12.27 -4.45 12.07
C SER A 42 -11.80 -4.22 13.53
N GLY A 43 -12.08 -3.03 14.09
CA GLY A 43 -11.86 -2.70 15.50
C GLY A 43 -10.53 -2.01 15.82
N ALA A 44 -9.61 -1.84 14.87
CA ALA A 44 -8.30 -1.25 15.14
C ALA A 44 -8.36 0.26 15.46
N GLU A 45 -7.42 0.71 16.30
CA GLU A 45 -7.07 2.13 16.41
C GLU A 45 -6.17 2.53 15.23
N VAL A 46 -6.71 3.38 14.34
CA VAL A 46 -6.03 3.72 13.10
C VAL A 46 -5.67 5.20 13.06
N ALA A 47 -4.40 5.50 12.77
CA ALA A 47 -3.93 6.82 12.37
C ALA A 47 -3.50 6.81 10.89
N ILE A 48 -3.65 7.96 10.22
CA ILE A 48 -3.28 8.10 8.82
C ILE A 48 -2.35 9.29 8.60
N THR A 49 -1.55 9.22 7.54
CA THR A 49 -0.73 10.36 7.09
C THR A 49 -0.85 10.59 5.59
N GLY A 50 -0.43 11.76 5.16
CA GLY A 50 -0.28 12.11 3.76
C GLY A 50 0.46 13.43 3.56
N ALA A 51 0.84 13.74 2.34
CA ALA A 51 1.55 14.98 2.01
C ALA A 51 0.62 16.21 2.03
N GLU A 52 -0.68 16.01 1.88
CA GLU A 52 -1.70 17.05 1.91
C GLU A 52 -1.86 17.61 3.34
N THR A 53 -2.31 18.86 3.47
CA THR A 53 -2.56 19.50 4.78
C THR A 53 -3.71 18.84 5.54
N GLU A 54 -4.66 18.24 4.82
CA GLU A 54 -5.84 17.56 5.37
C GLU A 54 -6.13 16.27 4.56
N PRO A 55 -6.78 15.28 5.18
CA PRO A 55 -7.24 14.10 4.45
C PRO A 55 -8.46 14.43 3.58
N ALA A 56 -8.87 13.49 2.71
CA ALA A 56 -10.09 13.58 1.94
C ALA A 56 -11.30 13.88 2.84
N ALA A 57 -12.27 14.63 2.32
CA ALA A 57 -13.42 15.11 3.10
C ALA A 57 -14.18 13.99 3.83
N GLU A 58 -14.26 12.81 3.21
CA GLU A 58 -14.91 11.62 3.78
C GLU A 58 -14.16 10.99 4.96
N ASP A 59 -12.87 11.29 5.12
CA ASP A 59 -12.01 10.78 6.21
C ASP A 59 -11.68 11.87 7.24
N LYS A 60 -12.07 13.11 6.98
CA LYS A 60 -11.85 14.23 7.88
C LYS A 60 -12.60 14.02 9.21
N GLY A 61 -11.83 13.98 10.31
CA GLY A 61 -12.37 13.71 11.65
C GLY A 61 -12.64 12.22 11.95
N ARG A 62 -12.49 11.34 10.95
CA ARG A 62 -12.61 9.90 11.15
C ARG A 62 -11.37 9.28 11.80
N PHE A 63 -10.18 9.77 11.40
CA PHE A 63 -8.90 9.29 11.87
C PHE A 63 -8.07 10.43 12.46
N PRO A 64 -7.21 10.17 13.47
CA PRO A 64 -6.05 10.99 13.74
C PRO A 64 -5.22 11.15 12.47
N TYR A 65 -4.94 12.39 12.08
CA TYR A 65 -4.22 12.73 10.86
C TYR A 65 -2.95 13.52 11.16
N ALA A 66 -1.85 13.15 10.54
CA ALA A 66 -0.62 13.93 10.53
C ALA A 66 -0.18 14.20 9.09
N GLN A 67 0.07 15.47 8.75
CA GLN A 67 0.72 15.79 7.48
C GLN A 67 2.15 15.22 7.51
N LEU A 68 2.53 14.47 6.48
CA LEU A 68 3.84 13.85 6.39
C LEU A 68 4.32 13.78 4.94
N ASP A 69 5.39 14.48 4.64
CA ASP A 69 6.20 14.22 3.46
C ASP A 69 7.24 13.14 3.81
N VAL A 70 7.15 11.96 3.21
CA VAL A 70 8.07 10.84 3.44
C VAL A 70 9.50 11.10 2.93
N THR A 71 9.71 12.20 2.21
CA THR A 71 11.04 12.65 1.79
C THR A 71 11.78 13.44 2.88
N ASP A 72 11.05 13.96 3.88
CA ASP A 72 11.57 14.63 5.06
C ASP A 72 11.86 13.61 6.18
N LEU A 73 13.15 13.28 6.35
CA LEU A 73 13.59 12.30 7.34
C LEU A 73 13.31 12.75 8.78
N ASP A 74 13.45 14.05 9.06
CA ASP A 74 13.26 14.57 10.41
C ASP A 74 11.77 14.55 10.80
N ALA A 75 10.87 14.87 9.87
CA ALA A 75 9.44 14.72 10.04
C ALA A 75 9.03 13.26 10.29
N VAL A 76 9.59 12.31 9.51
CA VAL A 76 9.34 10.88 9.70
C VAL A 76 9.80 10.41 11.08
N ARG A 77 11.00 10.78 11.52
CA ARG A 77 11.55 10.42 12.84
C ARG A 77 10.78 11.06 13.98
N SER A 78 10.36 12.30 13.82
CA SER A 78 9.53 13.01 14.80
C SER A 78 8.20 12.28 15.02
N LEU A 79 7.53 11.89 13.94
CA LEU A 79 6.28 11.11 14.01
C LEU A 79 6.52 9.76 14.68
N ALA A 80 7.57 9.03 14.30
CA ALA A 80 7.89 7.74 14.91
C ALA A 80 8.20 7.86 16.41
N THR A 81 8.86 8.95 16.84
CA THR A 81 9.16 9.21 18.25
C THR A 81 7.89 9.52 19.05
N SER A 82 6.97 10.29 18.50
CA SER A 82 5.69 10.65 19.14
C SER A 82 4.69 9.49 19.17
N THR A 83 4.82 8.51 18.29
CA THR A 83 3.96 7.32 18.24
C THR A 83 4.28 6.41 19.41
N LYS A 84 3.32 6.18 20.32
CA LYS A 84 3.53 5.38 21.54
C LYS A 84 3.55 3.88 21.26
N GLN A 85 2.60 3.40 20.50
CA GLN A 85 2.41 1.99 20.14
C GLN A 85 2.14 1.86 18.65
N LEU A 86 2.67 0.77 18.06
CA LEU A 86 2.41 0.46 16.66
C LEU A 86 2.53 -1.05 16.45
N ASP A 87 1.44 -1.67 16.06
CA ASP A 87 1.37 -3.09 15.74
C ASP A 87 1.47 -3.32 14.23
N ILE A 88 0.90 -2.42 13.41
CA ILE A 88 0.86 -2.57 11.97
C ILE A 88 1.24 -1.24 11.30
N LEU A 89 2.27 -1.28 10.44
CA LEU A 89 2.63 -0.19 9.55
C LEU A 89 2.28 -0.54 8.11
N VAL A 90 1.54 0.33 7.42
CA VAL A 90 1.26 0.19 6.00
C VAL A 90 1.90 1.34 5.23
N ASN A 91 2.87 1.06 4.38
CA ASN A 91 3.52 2.03 3.50
C ASN A 91 2.79 2.09 2.16
N CYS A 92 1.94 3.10 1.98
CA CYS A 92 1.15 3.34 0.77
C CYS A 92 1.53 4.63 0.03
N ALA A 93 2.34 5.52 0.63
CA ALA A 93 2.77 6.75 -0.02
C ALA A 93 3.53 6.46 -1.32
N ALA A 94 3.07 7.03 -2.41
CA ALA A 94 3.72 6.88 -3.72
C ALA A 94 3.24 7.95 -4.70
N ILE A 95 4.11 8.30 -5.63
CA ILE A 95 3.81 9.16 -6.76
C ILE A 95 4.13 8.46 -8.08
N THR A 96 3.44 8.86 -9.14
CA THR A 96 3.73 8.51 -10.52
C THR A 96 3.20 9.62 -11.44
N SER A 97 3.86 9.85 -12.57
CA SER A 97 3.34 10.72 -13.61
C SER A 97 3.64 10.16 -15.00
N ARG A 98 2.60 9.68 -15.66
CA ARG A 98 2.72 9.02 -16.97
C ARG A 98 3.30 9.97 -18.01
N GLY A 99 4.47 9.59 -18.55
CA GLY A 99 5.17 10.32 -19.61
C GLY A 99 6.21 11.33 -19.11
N GLU A 100 6.16 11.76 -17.85
CA GLU A 100 7.15 12.70 -17.28
C GLU A 100 8.36 11.98 -16.68
N GLU A 101 8.24 10.71 -16.36
CA GLU A 101 9.23 9.92 -15.63
C GLU A 101 10.51 9.59 -16.41
N MET A 102 10.56 9.96 -17.71
CA MET A 102 11.79 9.89 -18.52
C MET A 102 12.73 11.06 -18.23
N ALA A 103 12.24 12.16 -17.64
CA ALA A 103 13.09 13.27 -17.20
C ALA A 103 13.86 12.87 -15.92
N PRO A 104 15.21 13.01 -15.88
CA PRO A 104 16.02 12.58 -14.74
C PRO A 104 15.53 13.12 -13.40
N ALA A 105 15.22 14.41 -13.31
CA ALA A 105 14.74 15.03 -12.07
C ALA A 105 13.42 14.43 -11.58
N PHE A 106 12.51 14.08 -12.50
CA PHE A 106 11.26 13.44 -12.11
C PHE A 106 11.47 11.96 -11.72
N PHE A 107 12.40 11.28 -12.41
CA PHE A 107 12.81 9.92 -12.04
C PHE A 107 13.33 9.89 -10.60
N GLU A 108 14.25 10.77 -10.26
CA GLU A 108 14.82 10.91 -8.90
C GLU A 108 13.73 11.20 -7.86
N LYS A 109 12.80 12.10 -8.19
CA LYS A 109 11.66 12.42 -7.31
C LYS A 109 10.80 11.18 -7.01
N VAL A 110 10.48 10.39 -8.04
CA VAL A 110 9.70 9.15 -7.88
C VAL A 110 10.43 8.15 -6.99
N VAL A 111 11.72 7.93 -7.23
CA VAL A 111 12.55 7.02 -6.42
C VAL A 111 12.64 7.52 -4.97
N ASN A 112 12.83 8.83 -4.77
CA ASN A 112 12.94 9.41 -3.43
C ASN A 112 11.66 9.23 -2.61
N VAL A 113 10.48 9.43 -3.21
CA VAL A 113 9.20 9.20 -2.53
C VAL A 113 8.93 7.70 -2.36
N ASN A 114 8.94 6.94 -3.47
CA ASN A 114 8.39 5.59 -3.48
C ASN A 114 9.30 4.56 -2.79
N LEU A 115 10.62 4.69 -2.95
CA LEU A 115 11.60 3.76 -2.38
C LEU A 115 12.21 4.31 -1.09
N HIS A 116 12.86 5.48 -1.16
CA HIS A 116 13.50 6.02 0.03
C HIS A 116 12.49 6.38 1.11
N GLY A 117 11.31 6.92 0.75
CA GLY A 117 10.22 7.18 1.69
C GLY A 117 9.74 5.90 2.37
N THR A 118 9.54 4.81 1.62
CA THR A 118 9.18 3.50 2.19
C THR A 118 10.26 2.99 3.16
N PHE A 119 11.54 3.15 2.82
CA PHE A 119 12.64 2.73 3.70
C PHE A 119 12.73 3.61 4.95
N ARG A 120 12.64 4.95 4.83
CA ARG A 120 12.69 5.88 5.96
C ARG A 120 11.60 5.58 6.99
N THR A 121 10.37 5.38 6.52
CA THR A 121 9.26 5.03 7.41
C THR A 121 9.47 3.65 8.06
N ALA A 122 9.89 2.65 7.30
CA ALA A 122 10.17 1.32 7.84
C ALA A 122 11.25 1.37 8.93
N GLU A 123 12.37 2.07 8.68
CA GLU A 123 13.48 2.22 9.62
C GLU A 123 13.09 3.00 10.88
N ALA A 124 12.42 4.14 10.71
CA ALA A 124 12.05 4.99 11.84
C ALA A 124 11.04 4.30 12.79
N PHE A 125 10.11 3.52 12.24
CA PHE A 125 9.11 2.79 13.03
C PHE A 125 9.56 1.38 13.48
N TYR A 126 10.73 0.90 13.05
CA TYR A 126 11.25 -0.41 13.45
C TYR A 126 11.25 -0.64 14.98
N PRO A 127 11.69 0.32 15.85
CA PRO A 127 11.68 0.08 17.29
C PRO A 127 10.27 -0.16 17.84
N ARG A 128 9.25 0.49 17.27
CA ARG A 128 7.85 0.32 17.68
C ARG A 128 7.32 -1.05 17.23
N LEU A 129 7.57 -1.41 15.97
CA LEU A 129 7.20 -2.74 15.45
C LEU A 129 7.91 -3.86 16.23
N LYS A 130 9.21 -3.70 16.55
CA LYS A 130 9.96 -4.67 17.34
C LYS A 130 9.35 -4.89 18.73
N ALA A 131 9.00 -3.80 19.42
CA ALA A 131 8.39 -3.88 20.76
C ALA A 131 7.07 -4.66 20.76
N ARG A 132 6.36 -4.71 19.65
CA ARG A 132 5.05 -5.32 19.47
C ARG A 132 5.08 -6.62 18.65
N ARG A 133 6.24 -7.05 18.15
CA ARG A 133 6.37 -8.14 17.15
C ARG A 133 5.41 -7.93 15.97
N GLY A 134 5.40 -6.70 15.48
CA GLY A 134 4.39 -6.17 14.59
C GLY A 134 4.52 -6.61 13.12
N VAL A 135 3.76 -5.94 12.28
CA VAL A 135 3.71 -6.24 10.84
C VAL A 135 3.96 -4.99 10.01
N LEU A 136 4.79 -5.11 8.98
CA LEU A 136 4.98 -4.12 7.94
C LEU A 136 4.37 -4.62 6.63
N ILE A 137 3.49 -3.82 6.03
CA ILE A 137 2.94 -4.08 4.69
C ILE A 137 3.34 -2.93 3.75
N ASN A 138 4.04 -3.27 2.68
CA ASN A 138 4.42 -2.31 1.65
C ASN A 138 3.49 -2.42 0.45
N ILE A 139 3.06 -1.29 -0.11
CA ILE A 139 2.28 -1.28 -1.35
C ILE A 139 3.26 -1.18 -2.55
N ALA A 140 3.47 -2.32 -3.20
CA ALA A 140 4.22 -2.43 -4.45
C ALA A 140 3.33 -2.11 -5.66
N SER A 141 3.46 -2.82 -6.76
CA SER A 141 2.63 -2.74 -7.95
C SER A 141 2.92 -3.94 -8.86
N MET A 142 1.99 -4.32 -9.72
CA MET A 142 2.25 -5.24 -10.82
C MET A 142 3.40 -4.74 -11.74
N TYR A 143 3.60 -3.43 -11.86
CA TYR A 143 4.74 -2.85 -12.60
C TYR A 143 6.11 -3.17 -11.98
N ALA A 144 6.16 -3.82 -10.82
CA ALA A 144 7.40 -4.40 -10.29
C ALA A 144 7.85 -5.65 -11.07
N GLN A 145 6.97 -6.27 -11.86
CA GLN A 145 7.22 -7.53 -12.57
C GLN A 145 7.41 -7.35 -14.09
N PHE A 146 6.83 -6.31 -14.66
CA PHE A 146 6.93 -6.03 -16.11
C PHE A 146 7.03 -4.54 -16.41
N GLY A 147 7.56 -4.22 -17.59
CA GLY A 147 7.83 -2.85 -18.00
C GLY A 147 6.57 -2.03 -18.31
N SER A 148 6.67 -0.72 -18.10
CA SER A 148 5.73 0.27 -18.59
C SER A 148 6.48 1.33 -19.38
N PRO A 149 6.12 1.59 -20.64
CA PRO A 149 6.83 2.60 -21.45
C PRO A 149 6.60 4.03 -20.96
N ARG A 150 5.62 4.25 -20.09
CA ARG A 150 5.24 5.58 -19.60
C ARG A 150 5.60 5.84 -18.13
N ASN A 151 5.99 4.80 -17.38
CA ASN A 151 6.22 4.87 -15.93
C ASN A 151 7.51 4.14 -15.52
N PRO A 152 8.69 4.45 -16.13
CA PRO A 152 9.92 3.71 -15.87
C PRO A 152 10.42 3.86 -14.41
N ALA A 153 10.34 5.06 -13.85
CA ALA A 153 10.75 5.30 -12.47
C ALA A 153 9.81 4.62 -11.46
N TYR A 154 8.50 4.67 -11.72
CA TYR A 154 7.52 4.01 -10.88
C TYR A 154 7.75 2.49 -10.86
N GLY A 155 7.86 1.86 -12.03
CA GLY A 155 8.14 0.42 -12.13
C GLY A 155 9.42 0.03 -11.40
N ALA A 156 10.53 0.75 -11.67
CA ALA A 156 11.81 0.52 -11.01
C ALA A 156 11.71 0.69 -9.49
N SER A 157 11.06 1.76 -9.00
CA SER A 157 10.87 1.99 -7.56
C SER A 157 10.04 0.88 -6.91
N LYS A 158 8.98 0.39 -7.57
CA LYS A 158 8.12 -0.66 -7.02
C LYS A 158 8.80 -2.05 -7.05
N ALA A 159 9.65 -2.32 -8.04
CA ALA A 159 10.51 -3.50 -8.04
C ALA A 159 11.52 -3.47 -6.87
N ALA A 160 12.12 -2.30 -6.63
CA ALA A 160 13.01 -2.09 -5.49
C ALA A 160 12.28 -2.25 -4.15
N VAL A 161 11.03 -1.80 -4.00
CA VAL A 161 10.19 -2.03 -2.81
C VAL A 161 9.93 -3.52 -2.58
N VAL A 162 9.70 -4.31 -3.63
CA VAL A 162 9.56 -5.77 -3.50
C VAL A 162 10.85 -6.39 -2.96
N GLN A 163 12.01 -6.00 -3.49
CA GLN A 163 13.30 -6.51 -3.00
C GLN A 163 13.61 -6.02 -1.58
N LEU A 164 13.31 -4.76 -1.26
CA LEU A 164 13.43 -4.21 0.10
C LEU A 164 12.57 -5.01 1.10
N THR A 165 11.34 -5.35 0.73
CA THR A 165 10.43 -6.17 1.54
C THR A 165 11.08 -7.51 1.94
N LYS A 166 11.70 -8.20 0.99
CA LYS A 166 12.40 -9.48 1.24
C LYS A 166 13.58 -9.29 2.20
N SER A 167 14.38 -8.24 1.98
CA SER A 167 15.54 -7.96 2.82
C SER A 167 15.14 -7.63 4.25
N LEU A 168 14.12 -6.79 4.45
CA LEU A 168 13.61 -6.45 5.78
C LEU A 168 12.94 -7.65 6.46
N ALA A 169 12.24 -8.51 5.70
CA ALA A 169 11.66 -9.74 6.24
C ALA A 169 12.73 -10.66 6.86
N ILE A 170 13.86 -10.83 6.18
CA ILE A 170 14.98 -11.63 6.69
C ILE A 170 15.62 -10.94 7.90
N ALA A 171 15.90 -9.63 7.80
CA ALA A 171 16.59 -8.88 8.83
C ALA A 171 15.81 -8.82 10.17
N TRP A 172 14.48 -8.76 10.10
CA TRP A 172 13.63 -8.53 11.26
C TRP A 172 12.88 -9.77 11.77
N ALA A 173 13.07 -10.93 11.12
CA ALA A 173 12.41 -12.17 11.50
C ALA A 173 12.67 -12.59 12.93
N GLN A 174 13.92 -12.45 13.42
CA GLN A 174 14.29 -12.79 14.79
C GLN A 174 13.66 -11.88 15.84
N ASP A 175 13.25 -10.66 15.43
CA ASP A 175 12.51 -9.74 16.30
C ASP A 175 10.99 -10.01 16.27
N GLY A 176 10.57 -11.05 15.55
CA GLY A 176 9.17 -11.44 15.41
C GLY A 176 8.36 -10.55 14.48
N ILE A 177 9.02 -9.67 13.71
CA ILE A 177 8.34 -8.77 12.76
C ILE A 177 8.14 -9.51 11.44
N ARG A 178 6.91 -9.45 10.89
CA ARG A 178 6.62 -9.91 9.54
C ARG A 178 6.62 -8.72 8.57
N VAL A 179 7.24 -8.88 7.42
CA VAL A 179 7.30 -7.85 6.38
C VAL A 179 6.83 -8.44 5.06
N ASN A 180 5.73 -7.93 4.53
CA ASN A 180 5.15 -8.39 3.27
C ASN A 180 4.83 -7.21 2.35
N ALA A 181 4.57 -7.49 1.09
CA ALA A 181 4.08 -6.53 0.12
C ALA A 181 2.82 -7.04 -0.57
N VAL A 182 2.02 -6.12 -1.07
CA VAL A 182 0.97 -6.41 -2.06
C VAL A 182 1.29 -5.67 -3.35
N ALA A 183 0.97 -6.30 -4.49
CA ALA A 183 1.16 -5.74 -5.83
C ALA A 183 -0.21 -5.51 -6.49
N PRO A 184 -0.82 -4.33 -6.32
CA PRO A 184 -2.08 -4.00 -6.98
C PRO A 184 -1.92 -3.95 -8.50
N GLY A 185 -2.99 -4.36 -9.20
CA GLY A 185 -3.19 -4.13 -10.62
C GLY A 185 -3.70 -2.71 -10.92
N PHE A 186 -4.57 -2.58 -11.92
CA PHE A 186 -5.28 -1.34 -12.21
C PHE A 186 -6.45 -1.14 -11.24
N ILE A 187 -6.31 -0.18 -10.33
CA ILE A 187 -7.28 0.11 -9.27
C ILE A 187 -7.91 1.48 -9.50
N ILE A 188 -9.22 1.59 -9.27
CA ILE A 188 -9.99 2.83 -9.36
C ILE A 188 -9.63 3.71 -8.15
N THR A 189 -8.79 4.72 -8.38
CA THR A 189 -8.33 5.70 -7.38
C THR A 189 -8.34 7.10 -7.98
N GLU A 190 -8.14 8.11 -7.17
CA GLU A 190 -7.89 9.47 -7.65
C GLU A 190 -6.64 9.53 -8.54
N GLN A 191 -5.56 8.86 -8.15
CA GLN A 191 -4.31 8.78 -8.92
C GLN A 191 -4.52 8.19 -10.32
N SER A 192 -5.44 7.24 -10.49
CA SER A 192 -5.75 6.61 -11.77
C SER A 192 -6.77 7.39 -12.63
N ALA A 193 -7.33 8.49 -12.13
CA ALA A 193 -8.42 9.24 -12.80
C ALA A 193 -8.06 9.66 -14.23
N LYS A 194 -6.85 10.23 -14.43
CA LYS A 194 -6.36 10.63 -15.76
C LYS A 194 -6.30 9.44 -16.73
N SER A 195 -5.86 8.27 -16.28
CA SER A 195 -5.78 7.06 -17.11
C SER A 195 -7.16 6.50 -17.45
N ARG A 196 -8.11 6.60 -16.53
CA ARG A 196 -9.50 6.16 -16.71
C ARG A 196 -10.30 7.09 -17.61
N GLY A 197 -9.85 8.32 -17.82
CA GLY A 197 -10.43 9.24 -18.79
C GLY A 197 -10.20 8.86 -20.26
N ASP A 198 -9.35 7.87 -20.55
CA ASP A 198 -9.12 7.33 -21.88
C ASP A 198 -9.89 6.01 -22.07
N PRO A 199 -11.03 6.01 -22.83
CA PRO A 199 -11.85 4.80 -23.04
C PRO A 199 -11.08 3.65 -23.69
N ASN A 200 -10.14 3.97 -24.61
CA ASN A 200 -9.32 2.95 -25.28
C ASN A 200 -8.37 2.27 -24.29
N HIS A 201 -7.79 3.06 -23.38
CA HIS A 201 -6.95 2.51 -22.33
C HIS A 201 -7.76 1.63 -21.38
N VAL A 202 -8.95 2.06 -20.98
CA VAL A 202 -9.84 1.27 -20.11
C VAL A 202 -10.22 -0.05 -20.79
N ALA A 203 -10.60 -0.01 -22.07
CA ALA A 203 -10.92 -1.22 -22.83
C ALA A 203 -9.73 -2.18 -22.94
N ALA A 204 -8.53 -1.67 -23.22
CA ALA A 204 -7.31 -2.48 -23.30
C ALA A 204 -6.94 -3.13 -21.97
N VAL A 205 -7.09 -2.41 -20.86
CA VAL A 205 -6.88 -2.95 -19.50
C VAL A 205 -7.87 -4.05 -19.19
N ASN A 206 -9.17 -3.81 -19.47
CA ASN A 206 -10.22 -4.80 -19.20
C ASN A 206 -10.04 -6.06 -20.04
N LEU A 207 -9.64 -5.91 -21.32
CA LEU A 207 -9.39 -7.04 -22.21
C LEU A 207 -8.23 -7.91 -21.74
N ARG A 208 -7.16 -7.31 -21.24
CA ARG A 208 -5.99 -8.04 -20.72
C ARG A 208 -6.21 -8.61 -19.31
N THR A 209 -7.09 -8.00 -18.52
CA THR A 209 -7.38 -8.48 -17.16
C THR A 209 -8.33 -9.69 -17.24
N PRO A 210 -7.94 -10.90 -16.83
CA PRO A 210 -8.83 -12.08 -16.87
C PRO A 210 -10.16 -11.88 -16.14
N MET A 211 -10.18 -11.14 -15.02
CA MET A 211 -11.41 -10.79 -14.32
C MET A 211 -12.23 -9.69 -15.00
N GLY A 212 -11.79 -9.15 -16.15
CA GLY A 212 -12.54 -8.26 -17.04
C GLY A 212 -12.84 -6.87 -16.47
N ARG A 213 -12.19 -6.46 -15.39
CA ARG A 213 -12.48 -5.17 -14.71
C ARG A 213 -11.25 -4.56 -14.06
N TRP A 214 -11.33 -3.27 -13.81
CA TRP A 214 -10.48 -2.61 -12.84
C TRP A 214 -10.87 -3.05 -11.43
N GLY A 215 -9.86 -3.16 -10.54
CA GLY A 215 -10.11 -3.40 -9.13
C GLY A 215 -10.63 -2.15 -8.42
N GLN A 216 -11.28 -2.36 -7.29
CA GLN A 216 -11.66 -1.31 -6.34
C GLN A 216 -10.62 -1.23 -5.23
N PRO A 217 -10.47 -0.11 -4.52
CA PRO A 217 -9.60 -0.03 -3.34
C PRO A 217 -9.89 -1.10 -2.29
N ALA A 218 -11.15 -1.52 -2.14
CA ALA A 218 -11.57 -2.59 -1.25
C ALA A 218 -11.00 -3.97 -1.65
N ASP A 219 -10.77 -4.23 -2.96
CA ASP A 219 -10.12 -5.46 -3.42
C ASP A 219 -8.68 -5.59 -2.86
N ILE A 220 -8.05 -4.46 -2.51
CA ILE A 220 -6.70 -4.44 -1.92
C ILE A 220 -6.74 -4.49 -0.39
N ALA A 221 -7.74 -3.87 0.23
CA ALA A 221 -7.82 -3.76 1.68
C ALA A 221 -7.95 -5.14 2.36
N ALA A 222 -8.83 -6.02 1.90
CA ALA A 222 -9.04 -7.33 2.52
C ALA A 222 -7.79 -8.23 2.50
N PRO A 223 -7.01 -8.37 1.40
CA PRO A 223 -5.73 -9.09 1.43
C PRO A 223 -4.68 -8.45 2.34
N VAL A 224 -4.67 -7.12 2.50
CA VAL A 224 -3.78 -6.44 3.46
C VAL A 224 -4.14 -6.82 4.89
N LEU A 225 -5.42 -6.83 5.24
CA LEU A 225 -5.88 -7.30 6.55
C LEU A 225 -5.47 -8.76 6.79
N PHE A 226 -5.66 -9.63 5.79
CA PHE A 226 -5.19 -11.03 5.87
C PHE A 226 -3.70 -11.11 6.19
N LEU A 227 -2.84 -10.42 5.42
CA LEU A 227 -1.40 -10.44 5.64
C LEU A 227 -0.99 -9.84 7.00
N ALA A 228 -1.77 -8.91 7.53
CA ALA A 228 -1.55 -8.33 8.85
C ALA A 228 -2.01 -9.26 9.99
N SER A 229 -2.99 -10.13 9.75
CA SER A 229 -3.61 -10.98 10.77
C SER A 229 -2.73 -12.15 11.23
N ALA A 230 -3.15 -12.79 12.32
CA ALA A 230 -2.54 -14.04 12.81
C ALA A 230 -2.66 -15.21 11.81
N ALA A 231 -3.66 -15.20 10.92
CA ALA A 231 -3.81 -16.21 9.86
C ALA A 231 -2.62 -16.23 8.88
N ALA A 232 -1.88 -15.11 8.77
CA ALA A 232 -0.66 -15.01 7.98
C ALA A 232 0.62 -15.18 8.83
N GLY A 233 0.55 -15.80 10.02
CA GLY A 233 1.64 -15.89 10.99
C GLY A 233 2.92 -16.55 10.48
N PHE A 234 2.85 -17.34 9.41
CA PHE A 234 4.02 -17.96 8.78
C PHE A 234 4.33 -17.37 7.38
N ILE A 235 3.76 -16.19 7.08
CA ILE A 235 3.97 -15.48 5.80
C ILE A 235 4.81 -14.23 6.06
N THR A 236 6.05 -14.21 5.53
CA THR A 236 6.94 -13.04 5.53
C THR A 236 7.80 -13.04 4.26
N GLY A 237 8.14 -11.86 3.75
CA GLY A 237 8.96 -11.69 2.54
C GLY A 237 8.19 -11.90 1.23
N THR A 238 6.87 -12.11 1.25
CA THR A 238 6.08 -12.28 0.04
C THR A 238 5.66 -10.94 -0.59
N CYS A 239 5.41 -10.99 -1.89
CA CYS A 239 4.68 -9.94 -2.62
C CYS A 239 3.46 -10.59 -3.26
N LEU A 240 2.27 -10.34 -2.69
CA LEU A 240 1.01 -10.89 -3.15
C LEU A 240 0.44 -10.05 -4.29
N ALA A 241 0.29 -10.65 -5.47
CA ALA A 241 -0.39 -9.99 -6.60
C ALA A 241 -1.89 -9.89 -6.34
N ILE A 242 -2.45 -8.69 -6.54
CA ILE A 242 -3.90 -8.42 -6.43
C ILE A 242 -4.30 -7.59 -7.65
N ASP A 243 -4.39 -8.25 -8.79
CA ASP A 243 -4.45 -7.59 -10.11
C ASP A 243 -5.48 -8.19 -11.08
N GLY A 244 -6.36 -9.05 -10.58
CA GLY A 244 -7.38 -9.71 -11.40
C GLY A 244 -6.81 -10.66 -12.46
N GLY A 245 -5.57 -11.13 -12.28
CA GLY A 245 -4.85 -12.01 -13.20
C GLY A 245 -4.07 -11.25 -14.28
N TYR A 246 -3.98 -9.93 -14.23
CA TYR A 246 -3.33 -9.11 -15.26
C TYR A 246 -1.86 -9.51 -15.51
N SER A 247 -1.11 -9.87 -14.47
CA SER A 247 0.33 -10.17 -14.57
C SER A 247 0.65 -11.57 -15.09
N VAL A 248 -0.35 -12.44 -15.20
CA VAL A 248 -0.19 -13.85 -15.67
C VAL A 248 -0.87 -14.10 -17.01
N ALA A 249 -1.52 -13.08 -17.60
CA ALA A 249 -2.19 -13.13 -18.90
C ALA A 249 -1.34 -12.53 -20.03
#